data_a295b45c372035e7de0013b18d8ec90c
#
_entry.id   a295b45c372035e7de0013b18d8ec90c
#
_cell.length_a   1.000
_cell.length_b   1.000
_cell.length_c   1.000
_cell.angle_alpha   90.00
_cell.angle_beta   90.00
_cell.angle_gamma   90.00
#
_symmetry.space_group_name_H-M   'P 1'
#
loop_
_entity.id
_entity.type
_entity.pdbx_description
1 polymer ?
#
loop_
_entity_poly.entity_id
_entity_poly.type
_entity_poly.pdbx_seq_one_letter_code
_entity_poly.pdbx_strand_id
1 'polypeptide(L)'
;MGSSSKSKNSGGDIIVQGSILAIAQIIVRLIGLFYRIPLQRIAGDVAMGYYGYAYDIYMLLLLVSSNGVPLAVSKLVSVTRAKKDYTNEHRIMFSSVLWTLVVGSVIGSVTFIFANQITRAVFGPEMMGVVPALRVLAPTVFLCCVMSTFRGYFQGIGTMMPTAISQIFEQIFNAVVSVGAAAILVSQGPAWAAMGGTLGTCIGALASTIFLLIIYMLYRPQFMKKVQKDRLHKPQSYKEIYKVLTLTMAPVVLSSVIYQISGIIDSSLYSNILTGLGYEPDLISSLYGIYSSKYKMLVNVPLAMATALGLAVVPGISTAMINGNREEIHEKIGTTVKFCMIIAIPAAVGLSVLGGPIMELLFNDSSALTRNLITIGTPYLLFYSLSTVTVGALQGIDKMKTPIVNAAIALGIHVVFIVILLQFCNMNIYAILYSNILFGFLMCLLNQLALKHYIGYEQEAQKTFVIPAAASAVMGVVTYFVYKGIYFVLHVNAVATLLSIVVAVCVYAVVLLKLHGLTEEELYAFPKGTMIIRYLRRFHLL
;
A
#
# COMPACT_ATOMS: atom_id res chain seq x y z
N MET A 1 3.35 -49.62 -2.72
CA MET A 1 4.11 -48.57 -3.43
C MET A 1 3.13 -47.75 -4.28
N GLY A 2 2.74 -46.55 -3.89
CA GLY A 2 1.77 -45.76 -4.68
C GLY A 2 1.10 -44.59 -3.97
N SER A 3 1.73 -43.89 -3.03
CA SER A 3 1.12 -42.68 -2.40
C SER A 3 2.05 -41.46 -2.27
N SER A 4 3.24 -41.52 -2.85
CA SER A 4 4.27 -40.46 -2.65
C SER A 4 4.30 -39.38 -3.78
N SER A 5 3.60 -39.57 -4.91
CA SER A 5 3.72 -38.65 -6.06
C SER A 5 2.70 -37.50 -6.08
N LYS A 6 1.58 -37.60 -5.36
CA LYS A 6 0.54 -36.54 -5.31
C LYS A 6 0.85 -35.37 -4.35
N SER A 7 1.72 -35.57 -3.37
CA SER A 7 2.08 -34.52 -2.39
C SER A 7 3.11 -33.51 -2.93
N LYS A 8 3.99 -33.93 -3.85
CA LYS A 8 5.01 -33.02 -4.42
C LYS A 8 4.47 -32.01 -5.42
N ASN A 9 3.34 -32.32 -6.11
CA ASN A 9 2.74 -31.37 -7.08
C ASN A 9 1.93 -30.24 -6.43
N SER A 10 1.39 -30.44 -5.22
CA SER A 10 0.56 -29.39 -4.57
C SER A 10 1.38 -28.20 -4.05
N GLY A 11 2.59 -28.42 -3.56
CA GLY A 11 3.47 -27.36 -3.10
C GLY A 11 4.00 -26.47 -4.24
N GLY A 12 4.36 -27.08 -5.37
CA GLY A 12 4.77 -26.36 -6.57
C GLY A 12 3.67 -25.47 -7.16
N ASP A 13 2.43 -25.97 -7.18
CA ASP A 13 1.27 -25.22 -7.68
C ASP A 13 0.96 -23.97 -6.83
N ILE A 14 1.06 -24.05 -5.51
CA ILE A 14 0.84 -22.92 -4.60
C ILE A 14 1.89 -21.83 -4.82
N ILE A 15 3.16 -22.20 -4.96
CA ILE A 15 4.25 -21.26 -5.23
C ILE A 15 4.05 -20.56 -6.57
N VAL A 16 3.70 -21.29 -7.61
CA VAL A 16 3.43 -20.74 -8.95
C VAL A 16 2.25 -19.76 -8.90
N GLN A 17 1.14 -20.14 -8.26
CA GLN A 17 -0.04 -19.29 -8.14
C GLN A 17 0.25 -18.02 -7.32
N GLY A 18 0.99 -18.13 -6.22
CA GLY A 18 1.44 -16.98 -5.43
C GLY A 18 2.35 -16.05 -6.21
N SER A 19 3.26 -16.59 -7.01
CA SER A 19 4.16 -15.81 -7.88
C SER A 19 3.41 -15.03 -8.96
N ILE A 20 2.37 -15.62 -9.55
CA ILE A 20 1.51 -14.94 -10.54
C ILE A 20 0.88 -13.69 -9.92
N LEU A 21 0.31 -13.82 -8.72
CA LEU A 21 -0.31 -12.69 -8.04
C LEU A 21 0.72 -11.62 -7.65
N ALA A 22 1.90 -12.03 -7.19
CA ALA A 22 2.99 -11.11 -6.84
C ALA A 22 3.48 -10.30 -8.05
N ILE A 23 3.67 -10.95 -9.20
CA ILE A 23 4.06 -10.27 -10.45
C ILE A 23 2.96 -9.29 -10.89
N ALA A 24 1.70 -9.70 -10.84
CA ALA A 24 0.58 -8.82 -11.17
C ALA A 24 0.54 -7.58 -10.25
N GLN A 25 0.78 -7.74 -8.95
CA GLN A 25 0.85 -6.63 -8.00
C GLN A 25 1.97 -5.63 -8.33
N ILE A 26 3.13 -6.12 -8.80
CA ILE A 26 4.23 -5.24 -9.24
C ILE A 26 3.81 -4.45 -10.48
N ILE A 27 3.24 -5.12 -11.48
CA ILE A 27 2.74 -4.47 -12.71
C ILE A 27 1.69 -3.40 -12.37
N VAL A 28 0.72 -3.74 -11.53
CA VAL A 28 -0.34 -2.83 -11.06
C VAL A 28 0.24 -1.58 -10.39
N ARG A 29 1.26 -1.76 -9.52
CA ARG A 29 1.93 -0.62 -8.86
C ARG A 29 2.70 0.25 -9.84
N LEU A 30 3.37 -0.34 -10.82
CA LEU A 30 4.07 0.42 -11.87
C LEU A 30 3.08 1.23 -12.72
N ILE A 31 2.00 0.62 -13.19
CA ILE A 31 0.95 1.34 -13.92
C ILE A 31 0.41 2.48 -13.05
N GLY A 32 0.10 2.18 -11.77
CA GLY A 32 -0.40 3.16 -10.80
C GLY A 32 0.53 4.34 -10.57
N LEU A 33 1.85 4.12 -10.60
CA LEU A 33 2.85 5.17 -10.47
C LEU A 33 2.88 6.03 -11.76
N PHE A 34 2.96 5.39 -12.92
CA PHE A 34 3.19 6.10 -14.18
C PHE A 34 2.01 6.95 -14.63
N TYR A 35 0.75 6.50 -14.45
CA TYR A 35 -0.40 7.31 -14.90
C TYR A 35 -0.67 8.53 -14.01
N ARG A 36 -0.29 8.47 -12.74
CA ARG A 36 -0.47 9.60 -11.81
C ARG A 36 0.36 10.82 -12.18
N ILE A 37 1.49 10.62 -12.85
CA ILE A 37 2.34 11.73 -13.31
C ILE A 37 1.59 12.60 -14.35
N PRO A 38 1.11 12.08 -15.49
CA PRO A 38 0.33 12.89 -16.42
C PRO A 38 -0.99 13.39 -15.81
N LEU A 39 -1.65 12.59 -14.97
CA LEU A 39 -2.87 13.03 -14.28
C LEU A 39 -2.61 14.29 -13.44
N GLN A 40 -1.55 14.29 -12.62
CA GLN A 40 -1.16 15.44 -11.80
C GLN A 40 -0.81 16.67 -12.63
N ARG A 41 -0.08 16.48 -13.76
CA ARG A 41 0.29 17.59 -14.65
C ARG A 41 -0.91 18.23 -15.34
N ILE A 42 -1.92 17.44 -15.68
CA ILE A 42 -3.13 17.89 -16.37
C ILE A 42 -4.11 18.51 -15.39
N ALA A 43 -4.42 17.83 -14.30
CA ALA A 43 -5.42 18.26 -13.34
C ALA A 43 -4.98 19.45 -12.48
N GLY A 44 -3.68 19.54 -12.17
CA GLY A 44 -3.12 20.56 -11.28
C GLY A 44 -3.30 20.23 -9.79
N ASP A 45 -2.65 21.04 -8.95
CA ASP A 45 -2.54 20.75 -7.50
C ASP A 45 -3.88 20.87 -6.77
N VAL A 46 -4.72 21.85 -7.10
CA VAL A 46 -6.04 22.06 -6.49
C VAL A 46 -6.94 20.85 -6.75
N ALA A 47 -7.04 20.43 -8.01
CA ALA A 47 -7.86 19.27 -8.38
C ALA A 47 -7.37 17.99 -7.72
N MET A 48 -6.05 17.80 -7.64
CA MET A 48 -5.48 16.63 -6.97
C MET A 48 -5.64 16.69 -5.45
N GLY A 49 -5.82 17.86 -4.87
CA GLY A 49 -6.26 18.01 -3.49
C GLY A 49 -7.68 17.49 -3.29
N TYR A 50 -8.64 17.97 -4.09
CA TYR A 50 -10.02 17.46 -4.05
C TYR A 50 -10.10 15.95 -4.32
N TYR A 51 -9.31 15.45 -5.27
CA TYR A 51 -9.14 14.03 -5.51
C TYR A 51 -8.64 13.30 -4.25
N GLY A 52 -7.61 13.84 -3.58
CA GLY A 52 -7.02 13.26 -2.36
C GLY A 52 -8.04 13.14 -1.22
N TYR A 53 -8.76 14.22 -0.93
CA TYR A 53 -9.82 14.23 0.08
C TYR A 53 -10.94 13.22 -0.21
N ALA A 54 -11.41 13.16 -1.46
CA ALA A 54 -12.41 12.17 -1.85
C ALA A 54 -11.88 10.73 -1.71
N TYR A 55 -10.60 10.54 -2.03
CA TYR A 55 -9.95 9.23 -1.95
C TYR A 55 -9.74 8.75 -0.51
N ASP A 56 -9.51 9.65 0.45
CA ASP A 56 -9.41 9.30 1.88
C ASP A 56 -10.72 8.71 2.40
N ILE A 57 -11.87 9.34 2.08
CA ILE A 57 -13.19 8.77 2.41
C ILE A 57 -13.39 7.43 1.70
N TYR A 58 -13.10 7.36 0.40
CA TYR A 58 -13.25 6.15 -0.39
C TYR A 58 -12.46 4.97 0.18
N MET A 59 -11.21 5.20 0.58
CA MET A 59 -10.37 4.16 1.16
C MET A 59 -10.94 3.62 2.49
N LEU A 60 -11.51 4.47 3.34
CA LEU A 60 -12.19 4.03 4.56
C LEU A 60 -13.42 3.18 4.23
N LEU A 61 -14.24 3.63 3.25
CA LEU A 61 -15.42 2.89 2.83
C LEU A 61 -15.07 1.52 2.25
N LEU A 62 -14.03 1.43 1.42
CA LEU A 62 -13.53 0.15 0.89
C LEU A 62 -13.05 -0.78 1.99
N LEU A 63 -12.38 -0.23 2.97
CA LEU A 63 -11.85 -1.00 4.08
C LEU A 63 -12.95 -1.67 4.88
N VAL A 64 -14.02 -0.94 5.16
CA VAL A 64 -15.18 -1.46 5.89
C VAL A 64 -16.00 -2.43 5.03
N SER A 65 -16.11 -2.18 3.73
CA SER A 65 -17.05 -2.89 2.86
C SER A 65 -16.45 -4.07 2.08
N SER A 66 -15.17 -4.00 1.70
CA SER A 66 -14.61 -4.97 0.74
C SER A 66 -13.32 -5.67 1.16
N ASN A 67 -12.49 -5.09 2.03
CA ASN A 67 -11.15 -5.66 2.32
C ASN A 67 -11.17 -7.04 2.99
N GLY A 68 -12.13 -7.32 3.87
CA GLY A 68 -12.26 -8.61 4.53
C GLY A 68 -12.90 -9.70 3.68
N VAL A 69 -13.60 -9.32 2.62
CA VAL A 69 -14.42 -10.23 1.79
C VAL A 69 -13.58 -11.30 1.08
N PRO A 70 -12.49 -10.96 0.37
CA PRO A 70 -11.71 -11.97 -0.35
C PRO A 70 -11.14 -13.04 0.58
N LEU A 71 -10.67 -12.63 1.75
CA LEU A 71 -10.11 -13.56 2.74
C LEU A 71 -11.19 -14.51 3.29
N ALA A 72 -12.36 -13.98 3.67
CA ALA A 72 -13.45 -14.79 4.22
C ALA A 72 -14.01 -15.76 3.18
N VAL A 73 -14.29 -15.28 1.98
CA VAL A 73 -14.81 -16.11 0.88
C VAL A 73 -13.79 -17.17 0.48
N SER A 74 -12.53 -16.80 0.30
CA SER A 74 -11.45 -17.73 -0.05
C SER A 74 -11.29 -18.84 0.98
N LYS A 75 -11.29 -18.49 2.28
CA LYS A 75 -11.21 -19.47 3.37
C LYS A 75 -12.38 -20.44 3.36
N LEU A 76 -13.62 -19.96 3.25
CA LEU A 76 -14.81 -20.81 3.27
C LEU A 76 -14.89 -21.71 2.03
N VAL A 77 -14.61 -21.14 0.85
CA VAL A 77 -14.61 -21.89 -0.41
C VAL A 77 -13.52 -22.96 -0.42
N SER A 78 -12.30 -22.65 0.07
CA SER A 78 -11.21 -23.64 0.10
C SER A 78 -11.54 -24.82 1.03
N VAL A 79 -12.16 -24.58 2.18
CA VAL A 79 -12.58 -25.64 3.11
C VAL A 79 -13.65 -26.54 2.51
N THR A 80 -14.69 -25.97 1.90
CA THR A 80 -15.77 -26.76 1.26
C THR A 80 -15.24 -27.53 0.05
N ARG A 81 -14.37 -26.90 -0.73
CA ARG A 81 -13.73 -27.53 -1.90
C ARG A 81 -12.84 -28.71 -1.53
N ALA A 82 -12.04 -28.58 -0.45
CA ALA A 82 -11.21 -29.67 0.05
C ALA A 82 -12.04 -30.89 0.48
N LYS A 83 -13.25 -30.65 1.00
CA LYS A 83 -14.23 -31.70 1.38
C LYS A 83 -15.05 -32.20 0.18
N LYS A 84 -14.88 -31.64 -1.02
CA LYS A 84 -15.72 -31.85 -2.22
C LYS A 84 -17.20 -31.51 -1.99
N ASP A 85 -17.49 -30.63 -1.04
CA ASP A 85 -18.82 -30.16 -0.70
C ASP A 85 -19.24 -29.01 -1.64
N TYR A 86 -19.61 -29.37 -2.86
CA TYR A 86 -19.96 -28.41 -3.91
C TYR A 86 -21.31 -27.73 -3.63
N THR A 87 -22.19 -28.38 -2.90
CA THR A 87 -23.49 -27.83 -2.50
C THR A 87 -23.30 -26.60 -1.61
N ASN A 88 -22.46 -26.70 -0.58
CA ASN A 88 -22.19 -25.58 0.31
C ASN A 88 -21.22 -24.55 -0.28
N GLU A 89 -20.29 -24.97 -1.16
CA GLU A 89 -19.49 -24.04 -1.97
C GLU A 89 -20.39 -23.08 -2.78
N HIS A 90 -21.42 -23.62 -3.45
CA HIS A 90 -22.40 -22.80 -4.20
C HIS A 90 -23.18 -21.87 -3.28
N ARG A 91 -23.64 -22.33 -2.11
CA ARG A 91 -24.38 -21.50 -1.15
C ARG A 91 -23.51 -20.39 -0.57
N ILE A 92 -22.23 -20.67 -0.27
CA ILE A 92 -21.28 -19.66 0.18
C ILE A 92 -21.09 -18.59 -0.88
N MET A 93 -20.86 -18.98 -2.14
CA MET A 93 -20.70 -18.00 -3.22
C MET A 93 -21.96 -17.15 -3.40
N PHE A 94 -23.16 -17.75 -3.44
CA PHE A 94 -24.42 -17.03 -3.55
C PHE A 94 -24.64 -16.05 -2.38
N SER A 95 -24.43 -16.53 -1.14
CA SER A 95 -24.56 -15.70 0.06
C SER A 95 -23.58 -14.53 0.06
N SER A 96 -22.34 -14.78 -0.35
CA SER A 96 -21.31 -13.74 -0.41
C SER A 96 -21.63 -12.68 -1.45
N VAL A 97 -22.10 -13.07 -2.63
CA VAL A 97 -22.56 -12.12 -3.66
C VAL A 97 -23.75 -11.31 -3.14
N LEU A 98 -24.76 -11.95 -2.55
CA LEU A 98 -25.92 -11.23 -2.03
C LEU A 98 -25.52 -10.25 -0.91
N TRP A 99 -24.64 -10.69 -0.01
CA TRP A 99 -24.12 -9.84 1.06
C TRP A 99 -23.40 -8.60 0.50
N THR A 100 -22.50 -8.77 -0.47
CA THR A 100 -21.75 -7.67 -1.07
C THR A 100 -22.62 -6.76 -1.94
N LEU A 101 -23.63 -7.31 -2.60
CA LEU A 101 -24.64 -6.50 -3.30
C LEU A 101 -25.41 -5.60 -2.33
N VAL A 102 -25.87 -6.16 -1.20
CA VAL A 102 -26.64 -5.37 -0.20
C VAL A 102 -25.73 -4.33 0.46
N VAL A 103 -24.60 -4.75 1.03
CA VAL A 103 -23.68 -3.84 1.76
C VAL A 103 -23.11 -2.78 0.82
N GLY A 104 -22.64 -3.18 -0.37
CA GLY A 104 -22.11 -2.24 -1.36
C GLY A 104 -23.15 -1.25 -1.87
N SER A 105 -24.40 -1.71 -2.10
CA SER A 105 -25.51 -0.81 -2.50
C SER A 105 -25.87 0.18 -1.40
N VAL A 106 -25.95 -0.28 -0.15
CA VAL A 106 -26.27 0.60 0.99
C VAL A 106 -25.18 1.65 1.17
N ILE A 107 -23.92 1.23 1.27
CA ILE A 107 -22.79 2.15 1.47
C ILE A 107 -22.65 3.09 0.27
N GLY A 108 -22.70 2.58 -0.97
CA GLY A 108 -22.61 3.38 -2.17
C GLY A 108 -23.76 4.39 -2.28
N SER A 109 -25.02 3.97 -2.06
CA SER A 109 -26.17 4.87 -2.12
C SER A 109 -26.13 5.94 -1.03
N VAL A 110 -25.81 5.57 0.21
CA VAL A 110 -25.64 6.54 1.31
C VAL A 110 -24.55 7.56 0.97
N THR A 111 -23.41 7.09 0.48
CA THR A 111 -22.31 7.99 0.09
C THR A 111 -22.72 8.92 -1.07
N PHE A 112 -23.42 8.41 -2.07
CA PHE A 112 -23.87 9.20 -3.21
C PHE A 112 -24.88 10.28 -2.82
N ILE A 113 -25.91 9.89 -2.05
CA ILE A 113 -27.01 10.77 -1.63
C ILE A 113 -26.50 11.83 -0.64
N PHE A 114 -25.71 11.41 0.34
CA PHE A 114 -25.20 12.26 1.41
C PHE A 114 -23.79 12.81 1.16
N ALA A 115 -23.29 12.78 -0.09
CA ALA A 115 -21.94 13.26 -0.42
C ALA A 115 -21.67 14.70 0.08
N ASN A 116 -22.65 15.60 -0.06
CA ASN A 116 -22.56 16.98 0.43
C ASN A 116 -22.42 17.02 1.96
N GLN A 117 -23.28 16.28 2.66
CA GLN A 117 -23.30 16.25 4.14
C GLN A 117 -22.03 15.59 4.68
N ILE A 118 -21.58 14.50 4.06
CA ILE A 118 -20.33 13.82 4.44
C ILE A 118 -19.15 14.77 4.26
N THR A 119 -19.05 15.44 3.11
CA THR A 119 -17.96 16.40 2.84
C THR A 119 -17.97 17.55 3.86
N ARG A 120 -19.13 18.12 4.14
CA ARG A 120 -19.27 19.19 5.16
C ARG A 120 -18.90 18.73 6.56
N ALA A 121 -19.32 17.53 6.94
CA ALA A 121 -19.04 16.99 8.27
C ALA A 121 -17.57 16.65 8.46
N VAL A 122 -16.89 16.15 7.41
CA VAL A 122 -15.51 15.69 7.50
C VAL A 122 -14.51 16.82 7.24
N PHE A 123 -14.71 17.63 6.20
CA PHE A 123 -13.74 18.61 5.71
C PHE A 123 -14.17 20.08 5.87
N GLY A 124 -15.39 20.31 6.33
CA GLY A 124 -15.95 21.65 6.48
C GLY A 124 -16.81 22.10 5.28
N PRO A 125 -17.59 23.19 5.47
CA PRO A 125 -18.55 23.67 4.47
C PRO A 125 -17.89 24.26 3.21
N GLU A 126 -16.64 24.69 3.29
CA GLU A 126 -15.93 25.35 2.19
C GLU A 126 -15.35 24.36 1.17
N MET A 127 -15.21 23.07 1.54
CA MET A 127 -14.53 22.04 0.73
C MET A 127 -15.48 21.33 -0.25
N MET A 128 -16.51 22.03 -0.78
CA MET A 128 -17.52 21.43 -1.66
C MET A 128 -16.97 20.96 -3.02
N GLY A 129 -15.78 21.39 -3.42
CA GLY A 129 -15.08 20.88 -4.61
C GLY A 129 -14.74 19.38 -4.55
N VAL A 130 -14.78 18.76 -3.36
CA VAL A 130 -14.59 17.31 -3.15
C VAL A 130 -15.80 16.49 -3.62
N VAL A 131 -17.02 17.08 -3.58
CA VAL A 131 -18.29 16.37 -3.78
C VAL A 131 -18.40 15.66 -5.15
N PRO A 132 -18.06 16.28 -6.29
CA PRO A 132 -18.15 15.61 -7.59
C PRO A 132 -17.31 14.33 -7.65
N ALA A 133 -16.07 14.39 -7.14
CA ALA A 133 -15.19 13.24 -7.08
C ALA A 133 -15.73 12.14 -6.14
N LEU A 134 -16.25 12.51 -4.96
CA LEU A 134 -16.85 11.58 -4.01
C LEU A 134 -18.10 10.88 -4.57
N ARG A 135 -18.95 11.60 -5.32
CA ARG A 135 -20.12 11.00 -5.97
C ARG A 135 -19.76 9.93 -7.00
N VAL A 136 -18.67 10.11 -7.74
CA VAL A 136 -18.16 9.09 -8.67
C VAL A 136 -17.57 7.88 -7.93
N LEU A 137 -16.93 8.10 -6.79
CA LEU A 137 -16.38 7.02 -5.97
C LEU A 137 -17.47 6.21 -5.25
N ALA A 138 -18.65 6.75 -5.03
CA ALA A 138 -19.76 6.07 -4.38
C ALA A 138 -20.20 4.77 -5.11
N PRO A 139 -20.55 4.77 -6.41
CA PRO A 139 -20.82 3.54 -7.15
C PRO A 139 -19.57 2.64 -7.28
N THR A 140 -18.37 3.21 -7.22
CA THR A 140 -17.13 2.43 -7.24
C THR A 140 -17.02 1.52 -6.02
N VAL A 141 -17.46 1.97 -4.82
CA VAL A 141 -17.51 1.13 -3.62
C VAL A 141 -18.36 -0.12 -3.85
N PHE A 142 -19.55 0.04 -4.46
CA PHE A 142 -20.42 -1.08 -4.82
C PHE A 142 -19.71 -2.08 -5.75
N LEU A 143 -19.10 -1.58 -6.83
CA LEU A 143 -18.35 -2.42 -7.77
C LEU A 143 -17.21 -3.18 -7.10
N CYS A 144 -16.45 -2.51 -6.25
CA CYS A 144 -15.34 -3.13 -5.50
C CYS A 144 -15.82 -4.21 -4.53
N CYS A 145 -16.99 -4.03 -3.88
CA CYS A 145 -17.58 -5.05 -3.03
C CYS A 145 -17.89 -6.33 -3.83
N VAL A 146 -18.56 -6.18 -4.97
CA VAL A 146 -18.90 -7.32 -5.84
C VAL A 146 -17.63 -7.99 -6.38
N MET A 147 -16.71 -7.20 -6.90
CA MET A 147 -15.42 -7.67 -7.43
C MET A 147 -14.62 -8.46 -6.39
N SER A 148 -14.60 -8.01 -5.13
CA SER A 148 -13.86 -8.67 -4.05
C SER A 148 -14.38 -10.07 -3.74
N THR A 149 -15.70 -10.31 -3.89
CA THR A 149 -16.30 -11.64 -3.75
C THR A 149 -15.79 -12.60 -4.82
N PHE A 150 -15.79 -12.18 -6.09
CA PHE A 150 -15.29 -13.03 -7.18
C PHE A 150 -13.78 -13.30 -7.04
N ARG A 151 -12.98 -12.30 -6.66
CA ARG A 151 -11.56 -12.52 -6.36
C ARG A 151 -11.36 -13.53 -5.25
N GLY A 152 -12.09 -13.42 -4.15
CA GLY A 152 -12.07 -14.37 -3.04
C GLY A 152 -12.48 -15.77 -3.47
N TYR A 153 -13.50 -15.90 -4.31
CA TYR A 153 -13.95 -17.17 -4.84
C TYR A 153 -12.86 -17.86 -5.68
N PHE A 154 -12.27 -17.17 -6.66
CA PHE A 154 -11.21 -17.75 -7.49
C PHE A 154 -9.97 -18.11 -6.67
N GLN A 155 -9.59 -17.30 -5.71
CA GLN A 155 -8.51 -17.63 -4.77
C GLN A 155 -8.85 -18.89 -3.95
N GLY A 156 -10.10 -18.99 -3.47
CA GLY A 156 -10.58 -20.14 -2.70
C GLY A 156 -10.60 -21.45 -3.49
N ILE A 157 -10.83 -21.41 -4.80
CA ILE A 157 -10.74 -22.60 -5.64
C ILE A 157 -9.30 -22.92 -6.09
N GLY A 158 -8.31 -22.15 -5.64
CA GLY A 158 -6.89 -22.39 -5.87
C GLY A 158 -6.34 -21.81 -7.18
N THR A 159 -7.04 -20.85 -7.84
CA THR A 159 -6.54 -20.17 -9.03
C THR A 159 -6.39 -18.68 -8.79
N MET A 160 -5.17 -18.17 -8.92
CA MET A 160 -4.86 -16.74 -8.76
C MET A 160 -4.92 -15.95 -10.08
N MET A 161 -4.92 -16.65 -11.22
CA MET A 161 -4.86 -16.03 -12.55
C MET A 161 -6.02 -15.05 -12.82
N PRO A 162 -7.31 -15.38 -12.55
CA PRO A 162 -8.41 -14.43 -12.77
C PRO A 162 -8.27 -13.19 -11.92
N THR A 163 -7.82 -13.33 -10.65
CA THR A 163 -7.56 -12.20 -9.76
C THR A 163 -6.43 -11.32 -10.29
N ALA A 164 -5.31 -11.91 -10.70
CA ALA A 164 -4.15 -11.20 -11.23
C ALA A 164 -4.50 -10.39 -12.49
N ILE A 165 -5.16 -11.03 -13.46
CA ILE A 165 -5.58 -10.37 -14.71
C ILE A 165 -6.59 -9.26 -14.40
N SER A 166 -7.58 -9.51 -13.52
CA SER A 166 -8.57 -8.49 -13.15
C SER A 166 -7.95 -7.22 -12.58
N GLN A 167 -6.87 -7.35 -11.78
CA GLN A 167 -6.16 -6.21 -11.22
C GLN A 167 -5.40 -5.42 -12.29
N ILE A 168 -4.81 -6.10 -13.26
CA ILE A 168 -4.13 -5.44 -14.39
C ILE A 168 -5.16 -4.69 -15.26
N PHE A 169 -6.29 -5.33 -15.58
CA PHE A 169 -7.40 -4.67 -16.32
C PHE A 169 -7.89 -3.43 -15.58
N GLU A 170 -8.16 -3.55 -14.27
CA GLU A 170 -8.58 -2.44 -13.43
C GLU A 170 -7.62 -1.26 -13.57
N GLN A 171 -6.31 -1.48 -13.47
CA GLN A 171 -5.32 -0.41 -13.53
C GLN A 171 -5.13 0.18 -14.92
N ILE A 172 -5.21 -0.63 -15.98
CA ILE A 172 -5.13 -0.12 -17.35
C ILE A 172 -6.31 0.82 -17.65
N PHE A 173 -7.53 0.37 -17.35
CA PHE A 173 -8.73 1.21 -17.57
C PHE A 173 -8.72 2.44 -16.67
N ASN A 174 -8.32 2.29 -15.41
CA ASN A 174 -8.15 3.42 -14.51
C ASN A 174 -7.16 4.44 -15.08
N ALA A 175 -5.98 4.00 -15.53
CA ALA A 175 -4.95 4.88 -16.08
C ALA A 175 -5.45 5.67 -17.30
N VAL A 176 -6.03 4.98 -18.28
CA VAL A 176 -6.48 5.61 -19.53
C VAL A 176 -7.64 6.57 -19.28
N VAL A 177 -8.64 6.13 -18.52
CA VAL A 177 -9.84 6.93 -18.29
C VAL A 177 -9.59 8.08 -17.33
N SER A 178 -8.80 7.91 -16.26
CA SER A 178 -8.46 9.00 -15.33
C SER A 178 -7.78 10.17 -16.05
N VAL A 179 -6.76 9.85 -16.86
CA VAL A 179 -6.01 10.88 -17.59
C VAL A 179 -6.86 11.52 -18.67
N GLY A 180 -7.60 10.72 -19.46
CA GLY A 180 -8.46 11.23 -20.53
C GLY A 180 -9.64 12.06 -20.00
N ALA A 181 -10.33 11.58 -18.97
CA ALA A 181 -11.46 12.32 -18.40
C ALA A 181 -11.02 13.60 -17.69
N ALA A 182 -9.90 13.57 -16.95
CA ALA A 182 -9.36 14.78 -16.34
C ALA A 182 -8.95 15.81 -17.40
N ALA A 183 -8.34 15.40 -18.50
CA ALA A 183 -7.98 16.29 -19.61
C ALA A 183 -9.18 16.97 -20.26
N ILE A 184 -10.32 16.27 -20.38
CA ILE A 184 -11.56 16.83 -20.93
C ILE A 184 -12.21 17.79 -19.93
N LEU A 185 -12.25 17.41 -18.65
CA LEU A 185 -13.01 18.10 -17.63
C LEU A 185 -12.24 19.24 -16.94
N VAL A 186 -10.93 19.35 -17.13
CA VAL A 186 -10.11 20.42 -16.51
C VAL A 186 -10.55 21.82 -16.92
N SER A 187 -11.08 21.99 -18.13
CA SER A 187 -11.63 23.27 -18.62
C SER A 187 -12.86 23.76 -17.84
N GLN A 188 -13.54 22.85 -17.12
CA GLN A 188 -14.72 23.19 -16.30
C GLN A 188 -14.35 23.54 -14.85
N GLY A 189 -13.07 23.41 -14.49
CA GLY A 189 -12.52 23.76 -13.18
C GLY A 189 -11.96 22.58 -12.39
N PRO A 190 -11.28 22.87 -11.25
CA PRO A 190 -10.56 21.86 -10.49
C PRO A 190 -11.42 20.72 -9.94
N ALA A 191 -12.64 21.02 -9.47
CA ALA A 191 -13.57 20.01 -8.96
C ALA A 191 -13.98 18.98 -10.03
N TRP A 192 -14.16 19.43 -11.28
CA TRP A 192 -14.47 18.57 -12.41
C TRP A 192 -13.25 17.76 -12.88
N ALA A 193 -12.06 18.35 -12.85
CA ALA A 193 -10.84 17.61 -13.13
C ALA A 193 -10.60 16.49 -12.10
N ALA A 194 -10.87 16.76 -10.81
CA ALA A 194 -10.83 15.75 -9.75
C ALA A 194 -11.85 14.62 -9.99
N MET A 195 -13.06 14.99 -10.39
CA MET A 195 -14.10 14.02 -10.79
C MET A 195 -13.61 13.17 -11.97
N GLY A 196 -13.00 13.77 -12.98
CA GLY A 196 -12.41 13.06 -14.11
C GLY A 196 -11.37 12.03 -13.68
N GLY A 197 -10.48 12.40 -12.76
CA GLY A 197 -9.51 11.49 -12.16
C GLY A 197 -10.14 10.29 -11.46
N THR A 198 -11.26 10.50 -10.73
CA THR A 198 -11.97 9.42 -10.02
C THR A 198 -12.84 8.56 -10.96
N LEU A 199 -13.27 9.09 -12.10
CA LEU A 199 -13.99 8.31 -13.13
C LEU A 199 -13.18 7.12 -13.61
N GLY A 200 -11.87 7.27 -13.76
CA GLY A 200 -11.00 6.15 -14.12
C GLY A 200 -11.05 5.02 -13.09
N THR A 201 -11.07 5.34 -11.81
CA THR A 201 -11.20 4.34 -10.74
C THR A 201 -12.54 3.59 -10.85
N CYS A 202 -13.63 4.30 -11.15
CA CYS A 202 -14.95 3.70 -11.34
C CYS A 202 -15.01 2.78 -12.57
N ILE A 203 -14.52 3.25 -13.71
CA ILE A 203 -14.51 2.46 -14.96
C ILE A 203 -13.54 1.28 -14.87
N GLY A 204 -12.39 1.45 -14.20
CA GLY A 204 -11.46 0.36 -13.91
C GLY A 204 -12.10 -0.74 -13.06
N ALA A 205 -12.79 -0.37 -11.98
CA ALA A 205 -13.53 -1.31 -11.14
C ALA A 205 -14.68 -1.99 -11.93
N LEU A 206 -15.38 -1.26 -12.78
CA LEU A 206 -16.43 -1.80 -13.65
C LEU A 206 -15.85 -2.83 -14.64
N ALA A 207 -14.79 -2.49 -15.35
CA ALA A 207 -14.13 -3.37 -16.32
C ALA A 207 -13.63 -4.66 -15.65
N SER A 208 -13.00 -4.53 -14.49
CA SER A 208 -12.53 -5.68 -13.69
C SER A 208 -13.70 -6.56 -13.21
N THR A 209 -14.79 -5.94 -12.76
CA THR A 209 -16.00 -6.66 -12.31
C THR A 209 -16.62 -7.43 -13.47
N ILE A 210 -16.78 -6.80 -14.63
CA ILE A 210 -17.31 -7.44 -15.85
C ILE A 210 -16.42 -8.61 -16.26
N PHE A 211 -15.11 -8.43 -16.29
CA PHE A 211 -14.15 -9.49 -16.60
C PHE A 211 -14.33 -10.71 -15.68
N LEU A 212 -14.36 -10.48 -14.36
CA LEU A 212 -14.54 -11.56 -13.39
C LEU A 212 -15.90 -12.26 -13.51
N LEU A 213 -16.96 -11.50 -13.79
CA LEU A 213 -18.29 -12.05 -14.06
C LEU A 213 -18.29 -12.94 -15.30
N ILE A 214 -17.67 -12.52 -16.40
CA ILE A 214 -17.55 -13.34 -17.62
C ILE A 214 -16.82 -14.65 -17.31
N ILE A 215 -15.68 -14.58 -16.63
CA ILE A 215 -14.92 -15.80 -16.26
C ILE A 215 -15.76 -16.72 -15.36
N TYR A 216 -16.50 -16.15 -14.40
CA TYR A 216 -17.39 -16.93 -13.54
C TYR A 216 -18.53 -17.57 -14.33
N MET A 217 -19.16 -16.84 -15.27
CA MET A 217 -20.23 -17.37 -16.13
C MET A 217 -19.75 -18.51 -17.02
N LEU A 218 -18.52 -18.44 -17.56
CA LEU A 218 -17.92 -19.51 -18.34
C LEU A 218 -17.60 -20.75 -17.48
N TYR A 219 -17.20 -20.54 -16.22
CA TYR A 219 -16.91 -21.62 -15.28
C TYR A 219 -18.18 -22.27 -14.70
N ARG A 220 -19.23 -21.50 -14.48
CA ARG A 220 -20.48 -21.88 -13.80
C ARG A 220 -21.12 -23.16 -14.32
N PRO A 221 -21.27 -23.42 -15.64
CA PRO A 221 -21.94 -24.65 -16.15
C PRO A 221 -21.23 -25.92 -15.70
N GLN A 222 -19.90 -25.95 -15.75
CA GLN A 222 -19.09 -27.07 -15.27
C GLN A 222 -19.21 -27.28 -13.76
N PHE A 223 -19.25 -26.19 -13.02
CA PHE A 223 -19.40 -26.19 -11.56
C PHE A 223 -20.80 -26.69 -11.15
N MET A 224 -21.88 -26.24 -11.81
CA MET A 224 -23.25 -26.66 -11.53
C MET A 224 -23.48 -28.16 -11.77
N LYS A 225 -22.78 -28.76 -12.74
CA LYS A 225 -22.79 -30.23 -12.92
C LYS A 225 -22.22 -30.96 -11.70
N LYS A 226 -21.23 -30.40 -11.01
CA LYS A 226 -20.67 -30.97 -9.76
C LYS A 226 -21.65 -30.80 -8.60
N VAL A 227 -22.28 -29.63 -8.48
CA VAL A 227 -23.30 -29.35 -7.45
C VAL A 227 -24.47 -30.33 -7.58
N GLN A 228 -24.99 -30.58 -8.80
CA GLN A 228 -26.10 -31.51 -9.04
C GLN A 228 -25.76 -32.96 -8.70
N LYS A 229 -24.48 -33.36 -8.80
CA LYS A 229 -23.99 -34.69 -8.45
C LYS A 229 -23.70 -34.88 -6.97
N ASP A 230 -23.62 -33.80 -6.22
CA ASP A 230 -23.30 -33.80 -4.78
C ASP A 230 -24.56 -34.12 -3.97
N ARG A 231 -24.77 -35.42 -3.72
CA ARG A 231 -25.89 -35.92 -2.90
C ARG A 231 -25.49 -36.24 -1.45
N LEU A 232 -24.19 -36.11 -1.12
CA LEU A 232 -23.64 -36.51 0.16
C LEU A 232 -23.74 -35.40 1.22
N HIS A 233 -23.70 -34.16 0.78
CA HIS A 233 -23.61 -33.02 1.69
C HIS A 233 -24.97 -32.34 1.89
N LYS A 234 -25.34 -32.16 3.19
CA LYS A 234 -26.54 -31.41 3.54
C LYS A 234 -26.28 -29.91 3.39
N PRO A 235 -27.24 -29.15 2.86
CA PRO A 235 -27.10 -27.69 2.72
C PRO A 235 -27.05 -27.01 4.08
N GLN A 236 -26.00 -26.23 4.33
CA GLN A 236 -25.85 -25.41 5.53
C GLN A 236 -26.89 -24.29 5.55
N SER A 237 -27.26 -23.84 6.75
CA SER A 237 -28.16 -22.70 6.90
C SER A 237 -27.50 -21.41 6.42
N TYR A 238 -28.23 -20.58 5.69
CA TYR A 238 -27.75 -19.24 5.30
C TYR A 238 -27.34 -18.39 6.50
N LYS A 239 -28.05 -18.50 7.62
CA LYS A 239 -27.73 -17.80 8.88
C LYS A 239 -26.33 -18.18 9.40
N GLU A 240 -25.97 -19.45 9.31
CA GLU A 240 -24.63 -19.92 9.71
C GLU A 240 -23.55 -19.39 8.75
N ILE A 241 -23.80 -19.42 7.45
CA ILE A 241 -22.87 -18.87 6.44
C ILE A 241 -22.61 -17.40 6.70
N TYR A 242 -23.67 -16.58 6.88
CA TYR A 242 -23.50 -15.14 7.18
C TYR A 242 -22.80 -14.90 8.52
N LYS A 243 -23.09 -15.69 9.54
CA LYS A 243 -22.39 -15.61 10.83
C LYS A 243 -20.89 -15.85 10.67
N VAL A 244 -20.52 -16.91 9.96
CA VAL A 244 -19.10 -17.25 9.74
C VAL A 244 -18.41 -16.22 8.86
N LEU A 245 -19.06 -15.73 7.80
CA LEU A 245 -18.54 -14.63 6.95
C LEU A 245 -18.23 -13.39 7.80
N THR A 246 -19.21 -12.90 8.56
CA THR A 246 -19.07 -11.71 9.39
C THR A 246 -17.98 -11.87 10.45
N LEU A 247 -17.97 -13.02 11.18
CA LEU A 247 -16.95 -13.28 12.20
C LEU A 247 -15.54 -13.41 11.62
N THR A 248 -15.41 -13.85 10.37
CA THR A 248 -14.10 -13.92 9.69
C THR A 248 -13.65 -12.55 9.21
N MET A 249 -14.56 -11.70 8.72
CA MET A 249 -14.24 -10.36 8.23
C MET A 249 -13.99 -9.34 9.34
N ALA A 250 -14.78 -9.37 10.41
CA ALA A 250 -14.78 -8.32 11.44
C ALA A 250 -13.40 -8.03 12.05
N PRO A 251 -12.58 -9.02 12.46
CA PRO A 251 -11.24 -8.74 12.98
C PRO A 251 -10.30 -8.09 11.98
N VAL A 252 -10.39 -8.50 10.70
CA VAL A 252 -9.56 -7.95 9.62
C VAL A 252 -9.93 -6.50 9.35
N VAL A 253 -11.22 -6.21 9.26
CA VAL A 253 -11.73 -4.84 9.08
C VAL A 253 -11.32 -3.97 10.25
N LEU A 254 -11.58 -4.41 11.50
CA LEU A 254 -11.30 -3.62 12.70
C LEU A 254 -9.80 -3.26 12.83
N SER A 255 -8.91 -4.24 12.60
CA SER A 255 -7.48 -3.98 12.64
C SER A 255 -7.04 -2.98 11.56
N SER A 256 -7.56 -3.13 10.35
CA SER A 256 -7.19 -2.27 9.23
C SER A 256 -7.73 -0.83 9.38
N VAL A 257 -8.93 -0.65 9.97
CA VAL A 257 -9.52 0.68 10.23
C VAL A 257 -8.60 1.53 11.10
N ILE A 258 -8.04 0.96 12.17
CA ILE A 258 -7.18 1.70 13.10
C ILE A 258 -5.94 2.28 12.40
N TYR A 259 -5.37 1.54 11.44
CA TYR A 259 -4.21 2.02 10.67
C TYR A 259 -4.57 3.06 9.61
N GLN A 260 -5.76 2.96 9.00
CA GLN A 260 -6.15 3.84 7.90
C GLN A 260 -6.88 5.12 8.35
N ILE A 261 -7.46 5.11 9.55
CA ILE A 261 -8.23 6.25 10.06
C ILE A 261 -7.37 7.49 10.25
N SER A 262 -6.05 7.34 10.48
CA SER A 262 -5.12 8.48 10.62
C SER A 262 -5.14 9.39 9.40
N GLY A 263 -5.24 8.83 8.19
CA GLY A 263 -5.27 9.63 6.96
C GLY A 263 -6.47 10.56 6.87
N ILE A 264 -7.66 10.07 7.27
CA ILE A 264 -8.88 10.90 7.30
C ILE A 264 -8.81 11.92 8.43
N ILE A 265 -8.28 11.55 9.59
CA ILE A 265 -8.10 12.48 10.71
C ILE A 265 -7.17 13.62 10.28
N ASP A 266 -6.04 13.29 9.63
CA ASP A 266 -5.10 14.29 9.12
C ASP A 266 -5.75 15.26 8.16
N SER A 267 -6.42 14.74 7.14
CA SER A 267 -7.08 15.55 6.11
C SER A 267 -8.24 16.36 6.68
N SER A 268 -9.01 15.79 7.61
CA SER A 268 -10.12 16.46 8.29
C SER A 268 -9.63 17.61 9.19
N LEU A 269 -8.68 17.34 10.08
CA LEU A 269 -8.12 18.36 10.96
C LEU A 269 -7.44 19.48 10.17
N TYR A 270 -6.67 19.11 9.15
CA TYR A 270 -6.00 20.07 8.27
C TYR A 270 -6.99 21.02 7.60
N SER A 271 -8.02 20.47 6.95
CA SER A 271 -9.01 21.27 6.26
C SER A 271 -9.80 22.16 7.21
N ASN A 272 -10.37 21.60 8.29
CA ASN A 272 -11.22 22.36 9.21
C ASN A 272 -10.47 23.44 9.98
N ILE A 273 -9.24 23.15 10.45
CA ILE A 273 -8.45 24.13 11.21
C ILE A 273 -8.01 25.28 10.30
N LEU A 274 -7.50 24.99 9.09
CA LEU A 274 -7.07 26.05 8.18
C LEU A 274 -8.24 26.89 7.65
N THR A 275 -9.39 26.29 7.37
CA THR A 275 -10.62 27.04 7.06
C THR A 275 -11.01 27.94 8.22
N GLY A 276 -10.95 27.44 9.47
CA GLY A 276 -11.19 28.24 10.66
C GLY A 276 -10.21 29.40 10.88
N LEU A 277 -8.98 29.26 10.38
CA LEU A 277 -7.95 30.32 10.37
C LEU A 277 -8.09 31.30 9.19
N GLY A 278 -9.09 31.10 8.29
CA GLY A 278 -9.37 32.00 7.18
C GLY A 278 -8.55 31.76 5.91
N TYR A 279 -7.95 30.58 5.75
CA TYR A 279 -7.28 30.22 4.50
C TYR A 279 -8.31 29.91 3.40
N GLU A 280 -8.00 30.28 2.15
CA GLU A 280 -8.85 29.99 0.99
C GLU A 280 -8.92 28.48 0.70
N PRO A 281 -10.09 27.93 0.33
CA PRO A 281 -10.30 26.50 0.08
C PRO A 281 -9.38 25.94 -1.02
N ASP A 282 -9.16 26.71 -2.08
CA ASP A 282 -8.29 26.30 -3.19
C ASP A 282 -6.83 26.22 -2.75
N LEU A 283 -6.37 27.12 -1.86
CA LEU A 283 -5.04 27.03 -1.30
C LEU A 283 -4.88 25.81 -0.39
N ILE A 284 -5.85 25.55 0.49
CA ILE A 284 -5.88 24.36 1.35
C ILE A 284 -5.82 23.09 0.48
N SER A 285 -6.64 23.05 -0.57
CA SER A 285 -6.70 21.91 -1.50
C SER A 285 -5.39 21.75 -2.28
N SER A 286 -4.81 22.84 -2.79
CA SER A 286 -3.54 22.80 -3.53
C SER A 286 -2.40 22.23 -2.69
N LEU A 287 -2.23 22.72 -1.47
CA LEU A 287 -1.19 22.26 -0.55
C LEU A 287 -1.37 20.79 -0.18
N TYR A 288 -2.62 20.37 0.07
CA TYR A 288 -2.92 18.96 0.30
C TYR A 288 -2.71 18.10 -0.95
N GLY A 289 -3.00 18.63 -2.14
CA GLY A 289 -2.72 17.99 -3.41
C GLY A 289 -1.23 17.73 -3.64
N ILE A 290 -0.37 18.72 -3.37
CA ILE A 290 1.09 18.56 -3.42
C ILE A 290 1.54 17.46 -2.45
N TYR A 291 1.05 17.48 -1.23
CA TYR A 291 1.39 16.49 -0.22
C TYR A 291 0.91 15.07 -0.60
N SER A 292 -0.36 14.92 -0.98
CA SER A 292 -0.97 13.60 -1.21
C SER A 292 -0.58 12.96 -2.54
N SER A 293 -0.44 13.74 -3.62
CA SER A 293 -0.20 13.22 -4.96
C SER A 293 1.24 13.33 -5.45
N LYS A 294 2.04 14.28 -4.96
CA LYS A 294 3.46 14.37 -5.30
C LYS A 294 4.35 13.72 -4.22
N TYR A 295 4.31 14.24 -2.99
CA TYR A 295 5.16 13.75 -1.91
C TYR A 295 4.86 12.30 -1.54
N LYS A 296 3.62 11.98 -1.13
CA LYS A 296 3.25 10.60 -0.76
C LYS A 296 3.51 9.60 -1.87
N MET A 297 3.29 9.98 -3.13
CA MET A 297 3.51 9.09 -4.27
C MET A 297 4.96 8.62 -4.35
N LEU A 298 5.93 9.52 -4.22
CA LEU A 298 7.36 9.16 -4.28
C LEU A 298 7.80 8.35 -3.05
N VAL A 299 7.36 8.76 -1.87
CA VAL A 299 7.73 8.07 -0.62
C VAL A 299 7.12 6.66 -0.55
N ASN A 300 5.95 6.45 -1.14
CA ASN A 300 5.29 5.14 -1.15
C ASN A 300 6.02 4.08 -2.00
N VAL A 301 6.89 4.47 -2.94
CA VAL A 301 7.65 3.50 -3.76
C VAL A 301 8.60 2.65 -2.90
N PRO A 302 9.54 3.22 -2.14
CA PRO A 302 10.37 2.41 -1.24
C PRO A 302 9.59 1.80 -0.06
N LEU A 303 8.52 2.45 0.45
CA LEU A 303 7.67 1.87 1.49
C LEU A 303 6.97 0.57 1.06
N ALA A 304 6.66 0.43 -0.22
CA ALA A 304 6.08 -0.80 -0.74
C ALA A 304 7.00 -2.02 -0.56
N MET A 305 8.31 -1.82 -0.65
CA MET A 305 9.30 -2.88 -0.40
C MET A 305 9.36 -3.25 1.09
N ALA A 306 9.32 -2.27 1.99
CA ALA A 306 9.24 -2.51 3.43
C ALA A 306 7.98 -3.30 3.82
N THR A 307 6.84 -2.96 3.21
CA THR A 307 5.57 -3.69 3.42
C THR A 307 5.69 -5.15 2.97
N ALA A 308 6.29 -5.40 1.81
CA ALA A 308 6.50 -6.74 1.30
C ALA A 308 7.40 -7.58 2.23
N LEU A 309 8.49 -7.00 2.73
CA LEU A 309 9.38 -7.66 3.69
C LEU A 309 8.68 -7.93 5.03
N GLY A 310 7.91 -6.98 5.54
CA GLY A 310 7.14 -7.14 6.78
C GLY A 310 6.12 -8.27 6.72
N LEU A 311 5.47 -8.46 5.55
CA LEU A 311 4.55 -9.58 5.35
C LEU A 311 5.28 -10.91 5.13
N ALA A 312 6.41 -10.91 4.43
CA ALA A 312 7.16 -12.11 4.11
C ALA A 312 7.80 -12.77 5.35
N VAL A 313 8.14 -12.00 6.37
CA VAL A 313 8.79 -12.52 7.59
C VAL A 313 7.82 -13.29 8.50
N VAL A 314 6.51 -12.98 8.46
CA VAL A 314 5.51 -13.53 9.38
C VAL A 314 5.48 -15.06 9.41
N PRO A 315 5.37 -15.79 8.27
CA PRO A 315 5.33 -17.25 8.30
C PRO A 315 6.62 -17.87 8.87
N GLY A 316 7.78 -17.29 8.53
CA GLY A 316 9.07 -17.75 9.02
C GLY A 316 9.21 -17.64 10.53
N ILE A 317 8.79 -16.50 11.10
CA ILE A 317 8.80 -16.30 12.56
C ILE A 317 7.78 -17.22 13.23
N SER A 318 6.57 -17.37 12.67
CA SER A 318 5.55 -18.25 13.24
C SER A 318 6.01 -19.70 13.31
N THR A 319 6.73 -20.18 12.28
CA THR A 319 7.31 -21.54 12.28
C THR A 319 8.39 -21.68 13.36
N ALA A 320 9.30 -20.71 13.46
CA ALA A 320 10.35 -20.71 14.49
C ALA A 320 9.76 -20.63 15.92
N MET A 321 8.66 -19.89 16.08
CA MET A 321 7.92 -19.79 17.36
C MET A 321 7.31 -21.15 17.78
N ILE A 322 6.69 -21.88 16.84
CA ILE A 322 6.16 -23.23 17.10
C ILE A 322 7.28 -24.19 17.50
N ASN A 323 8.44 -24.08 16.89
CA ASN A 323 9.61 -24.91 17.20
C ASN A 323 10.31 -24.50 18.51
N GLY A 324 9.93 -23.40 19.15
CA GLY A 324 10.55 -22.88 20.36
C GLY A 324 11.97 -22.32 20.17
N ASN A 325 12.39 -22.07 18.93
CA ASN A 325 13.73 -21.61 18.60
C ASN A 325 13.83 -20.10 18.63
N ARG A 326 14.22 -19.52 19.78
CA ARG A 326 14.36 -18.08 19.96
C ARG A 326 15.48 -17.46 19.12
N GLU A 327 16.58 -18.15 18.93
CA GLU A 327 17.71 -17.65 18.13
C GLU A 327 17.29 -17.48 16.67
N GLU A 328 16.58 -18.45 16.12
CA GLU A 328 16.04 -18.37 14.76
C GLU A 328 15.02 -17.21 14.60
N ILE A 329 14.21 -16.94 15.64
CA ILE A 329 13.28 -15.79 15.63
C ILE A 329 14.09 -14.49 15.57
N HIS A 330 15.11 -14.32 16.42
CA HIS A 330 15.95 -13.13 16.46
C HIS A 330 16.69 -12.92 15.13
N GLU A 331 17.26 -13.98 14.57
CA GLU A 331 17.94 -13.95 13.28
C GLU A 331 17.00 -13.51 12.15
N LYS A 332 15.80 -14.09 12.05
CA LYS A 332 14.82 -13.72 11.02
C LYS A 332 14.35 -12.26 11.14
N ILE A 333 14.11 -11.79 12.37
CA ILE A 333 13.76 -10.38 12.59
C ILE A 333 14.92 -9.49 12.20
N GLY A 334 16.12 -9.75 12.72
CA GLY A 334 17.32 -8.96 12.48
C GLY A 334 17.67 -8.87 10.99
N THR A 335 17.66 -9.99 10.30
CA THR A 335 17.89 -10.06 8.86
C THR A 335 16.86 -9.26 8.07
N THR A 336 15.58 -9.38 8.42
CA THR A 336 14.51 -8.64 7.72
C THR A 336 14.61 -7.14 7.96
N VAL A 337 14.87 -6.71 9.19
CA VAL A 337 15.08 -5.29 9.52
C VAL A 337 16.30 -4.76 8.78
N LYS A 338 17.41 -5.51 8.78
CA LYS A 338 18.63 -5.15 8.06
C LYS A 338 18.37 -4.93 6.57
N PHE A 339 17.72 -5.89 5.88
CA PHE A 339 17.39 -5.72 4.46
C PHE A 339 16.44 -4.56 4.21
N CYS A 340 15.47 -4.33 5.09
CA CYS A 340 14.59 -3.18 5.01
C CYS A 340 15.38 -1.86 5.09
N MET A 341 16.32 -1.74 6.03
CA MET A 341 17.12 -0.53 6.21
C MET A 341 18.17 -0.33 5.11
N ILE A 342 18.75 -1.39 4.57
CA ILE A 342 19.64 -1.34 3.39
C ILE A 342 18.93 -0.70 2.17
N ILE A 343 17.61 -0.79 2.10
CA ILE A 343 16.81 -0.15 1.04
C ILE A 343 16.29 1.22 1.47
N ALA A 344 15.75 1.33 2.69
CA ALA A 344 15.08 2.53 3.15
C ALA A 344 16.04 3.72 3.37
N ILE A 345 17.25 3.47 3.92
CA ILE A 345 18.21 4.53 4.23
C ILE A 345 18.74 5.20 2.96
N PRO A 346 19.26 4.47 1.93
CA PRO A 346 19.68 5.12 0.69
C PRO A 346 18.53 5.76 -0.08
N ALA A 347 17.32 5.20 -0.02
CA ALA A 347 16.15 5.81 -0.61
C ALA A 347 15.81 7.17 0.05
N ALA A 348 15.88 7.24 1.38
CA ALA A 348 15.66 8.48 2.11
C ALA A 348 16.73 9.54 1.79
N VAL A 349 18.02 9.16 1.79
CA VAL A 349 19.11 10.08 1.44
C VAL A 349 19.02 10.50 -0.03
N GLY A 350 18.76 9.56 -0.94
CA GLY A 350 18.59 9.85 -2.37
C GLY A 350 17.44 10.82 -2.65
N LEU A 351 16.29 10.61 -2.00
CA LEU A 351 15.15 11.53 -2.08
C LEU A 351 15.44 12.89 -1.42
N SER A 352 16.22 12.94 -0.34
CA SER A 352 16.64 14.21 0.24
C SER A 352 17.53 15.03 -0.71
N VAL A 353 18.42 14.38 -1.43
CA VAL A 353 19.39 15.04 -2.34
C VAL A 353 18.76 15.36 -3.70
N LEU A 354 18.09 14.40 -4.31
CA LEU A 354 17.52 14.51 -5.66
C LEU A 354 16.02 14.81 -5.68
N GLY A 355 15.37 14.99 -4.53
CA GLY A 355 13.93 15.18 -4.46
C GLY A 355 13.42 16.37 -5.27
N GLY A 356 14.10 17.53 -5.20
CA GLY A 356 13.78 18.67 -6.05
C GLY A 356 13.91 18.38 -7.55
N PRO A 357 15.06 17.92 -8.02
CA PRO A 357 15.25 17.47 -9.40
C PRO A 357 14.25 16.42 -9.88
N ILE A 358 13.91 15.45 -9.05
CA ILE A 358 12.91 14.42 -9.37
C ILE A 358 11.50 15.04 -9.50
N MET A 359 11.14 15.98 -8.62
CA MET A 359 9.85 16.68 -8.70
C MET A 359 9.73 17.52 -9.97
N GLU A 360 10.77 18.23 -10.33
CA GLU A 360 10.83 18.97 -11.57
C GLU A 360 10.72 18.02 -12.78
N LEU A 361 11.46 16.90 -12.76
CA LEU A 361 11.41 15.90 -13.82
C LEU A 361 10.02 15.29 -13.98
N LEU A 362 9.38 14.87 -12.91
CA LEU A 362 8.12 14.15 -12.95
C LEU A 362 6.90 15.07 -13.09
N PHE A 363 6.89 16.18 -12.36
CA PHE A 363 5.72 17.05 -12.23
C PHE A 363 5.89 18.46 -12.80
N ASN A 364 7.07 18.76 -13.35
CA ASN A 364 7.44 20.10 -13.81
C ASN A 364 7.29 21.14 -12.68
N ASP A 365 7.63 20.74 -11.44
CA ASP A 365 7.47 21.54 -10.23
C ASP A 365 8.82 21.75 -9.55
N SER A 366 9.36 22.96 -9.70
CA SER A 366 10.62 23.40 -9.08
C SER A 366 10.41 24.22 -7.80
N SER A 367 9.18 24.24 -7.24
CA SER A 367 8.85 25.04 -6.07
C SER A 367 9.67 24.64 -4.84
N ALA A 368 9.99 25.63 -4.00
CA ALA A 368 10.66 25.38 -2.73
C ALA A 368 9.82 24.53 -1.78
N LEU A 369 8.49 24.69 -1.82
CA LEU A 369 7.57 23.91 -1.00
C LEU A 369 7.71 22.42 -1.29
N THR A 370 7.58 22.02 -2.55
CA THR A 370 7.63 20.61 -2.98
C THR A 370 8.98 19.98 -2.66
N ARG A 371 10.08 20.70 -2.91
CA ARG A 371 11.43 20.28 -2.53
C ARG A 371 11.57 20.06 -1.03
N ASN A 372 11.12 21.05 -0.23
CA ASN A 372 11.22 20.99 1.24
C ASN A 372 10.38 19.85 1.81
N LEU A 373 9.17 19.60 1.29
CA LEU A 373 8.33 18.49 1.72
C LEU A 373 9.05 17.15 1.57
N ILE A 374 9.74 16.93 0.46
CA ILE A 374 10.50 15.68 0.26
C ILE A 374 11.69 15.63 1.20
N THR A 375 12.53 16.68 1.21
CA THR A 375 13.76 16.68 2.01
C THR A 375 13.46 16.50 3.51
N ILE A 376 12.48 17.22 4.05
CA ILE A 376 12.09 17.14 5.46
C ILE A 376 11.31 15.85 5.76
N GLY A 377 10.57 15.34 4.79
CA GLY A 377 9.70 14.18 4.98
C GLY A 377 10.40 12.82 4.90
N THR A 378 11.68 12.77 4.52
CA THR A 378 12.41 11.48 4.39
C THR A 378 12.56 10.69 5.69
N PRO A 379 12.63 11.25 6.90
CA PRO A 379 12.62 10.47 8.14
C PRO A 379 11.35 9.61 8.31
N TYR A 380 10.20 10.08 7.79
CA TYR A 380 8.99 9.26 7.76
C TYR A 380 9.20 7.92 7.06
N LEU A 381 9.91 7.92 5.92
CA LEU A 381 10.24 6.69 5.19
C LEU A 381 10.99 5.69 6.07
N LEU A 382 11.98 6.14 6.84
CA LEU A 382 12.78 5.28 7.71
C LEU A 382 11.94 4.68 8.84
N PHE A 383 11.25 5.54 9.58
CA PHE A 383 10.45 5.09 10.73
C PHE A 383 9.27 4.23 10.31
N TYR A 384 8.57 4.60 9.25
CA TYR A 384 7.43 3.81 8.78
C TYR A 384 7.86 2.46 8.22
N SER A 385 8.99 2.38 7.51
CA SER A 385 9.56 1.13 7.02
C SER A 385 9.91 0.19 8.18
N LEU A 386 10.60 0.69 9.19
CA LEU A 386 10.97 -0.06 10.39
C LEU A 386 9.73 -0.52 11.18
N SER A 387 8.74 0.39 11.36
CA SER A 387 7.50 0.05 12.05
C SER A 387 6.74 -1.08 11.35
N THR A 388 6.72 -1.07 10.01
CA THR A 388 6.02 -2.10 9.22
C THR A 388 6.64 -3.49 9.41
N VAL A 389 7.97 -3.60 9.42
CA VAL A 389 8.67 -4.86 9.67
C VAL A 389 8.46 -5.33 11.10
N THR A 390 8.54 -4.43 12.09
CA THR A 390 8.32 -4.79 13.50
C THR A 390 6.88 -5.18 13.80
N VAL A 391 5.90 -4.61 13.10
CA VAL A 391 4.49 -5.08 13.12
C VAL A 391 4.41 -6.52 12.62
N GLY A 392 5.05 -6.83 11.48
CA GLY A 392 5.12 -8.20 10.95
C GLY A 392 5.76 -9.17 11.95
N ALA A 393 6.85 -8.75 12.60
CA ALA A 393 7.51 -9.55 13.64
C ALA A 393 6.58 -9.84 14.84
N LEU A 394 5.87 -8.84 15.34
CA LEU A 394 4.89 -9.01 16.43
C LEU A 394 3.72 -9.91 16.02
N GLN A 395 3.27 -9.83 14.77
CA GLN A 395 2.26 -10.75 14.23
C GLN A 395 2.80 -12.18 14.14
N GLY A 396 4.06 -12.35 13.73
CA GLY A 396 4.72 -13.65 13.64
C GLY A 396 4.87 -14.38 14.99
N ILE A 397 5.05 -13.65 16.09
CA ILE A 397 5.08 -14.20 17.46
C ILE A 397 3.69 -14.27 18.13
N ASP A 398 2.62 -14.21 17.33
CA ASP A 398 1.21 -14.28 17.78
C ASP A 398 0.79 -13.16 18.75
N LYS A 399 1.40 -11.97 18.64
CA LYS A 399 1.05 -10.78 19.43
C LYS A 399 0.31 -9.74 18.57
N MET A 400 -0.71 -10.19 17.82
CA MET A 400 -1.47 -9.35 16.88
C MET A 400 -2.13 -8.12 17.51
N LYS A 401 -2.50 -8.19 18.79
CA LYS A 401 -3.14 -7.07 19.52
C LYS A 401 -2.16 -5.95 19.84
N THR A 402 -0.90 -6.27 20.05
CA THR A 402 0.11 -5.29 20.49
C THR A 402 0.33 -4.16 19.49
N PRO A 403 0.56 -4.41 18.18
CA PRO A 403 0.68 -3.34 17.20
C PRO A 403 -0.56 -2.45 17.10
N ILE A 404 -1.76 -3.01 17.35
CA ILE A 404 -3.03 -2.28 17.32
C ILE A 404 -3.08 -1.28 18.49
N VAL A 405 -2.72 -1.72 19.68
CA VAL A 405 -2.67 -0.85 20.88
C VAL A 405 -1.60 0.23 20.71
N ASN A 406 -0.42 -0.16 20.21
CA ASN A 406 0.67 0.78 19.94
C ASN A 406 0.24 1.84 18.91
N ALA A 407 -0.47 1.43 17.85
CA ALA A 407 -1.00 2.36 16.85
C ALA A 407 -2.05 3.31 17.44
N ALA A 408 -2.92 2.84 18.33
CA ALA A 408 -3.91 3.67 19.00
C ALA A 408 -3.26 4.73 19.92
N ILE A 409 -2.22 4.34 20.67
CA ILE A 409 -1.43 5.27 21.50
C ILE A 409 -0.72 6.30 20.62
N ALA A 410 -0.01 5.84 19.59
CA ALA A 410 0.69 6.71 18.66
C ALA A 410 -0.27 7.68 17.96
N LEU A 411 -1.46 7.21 17.56
CA LEU A 411 -2.49 8.04 16.94
C LEU A 411 -3.02 9.12 17.91
N GLY A 412 -3.25 8.78 19.17
CA GLY A 412 -3.67 9.77 20.17
C GLY A 412 -2.67 10.91 20.33
N ILE A 413 -1.37 10.59 20.42
CA ILE A 413 -0.29 11.59 20.50
C ILE A 413 -0.20 12.38 19.18
N HIS A 414 -0.29 11.71 18.05
CA HIS A 414 -0.27 12.32 16.72
C HIS A 414 -1.38 13.36 16.53
N VAL A 415 -2.63 13.03 16.95
CA VAL A 415 -3.78 13.95 16.85
C VAL A 415 -3.56 15.21 17.69
N VAL A 416 -3.06 15.07 18.90
CA VAL A 416 -2.74 16.24 19.74
C VAL A 416 -1.64 17.08 19.10
N PHE A 417 -0.61 16.43 18.59
CA PHE A 417 0.54 17.11 17.99
C PHE A 417 0.17 17.87 16.71
N ILE A 418 -0.62 17.26 15.80
CA ILE A 418 -1.05 17.94 14.57
C ILE A 418 -1.91 19.18 14.87
N VAL A 419 -2.80 19.11 15.87
CA VAL A 419 -3.63 20.24 16.29
C VAL A 419 -2.73 21.38 16.82
N ILE A 420 -1.73 21.06 17.66
CA ILE A 420 -0.78 22.05 18.16
C ILE A 420 -0.02 22.73 17.01
N LEU A 421 0.50 21.94 16.07
CA LEU A 421 1.26 22.48 14.94
C LEU A 421 0.41 23.34 13.99
N LEU A 422 -0.85 22.96 13.77
CA LEU A 422 -1.75 23.72 12.90
C LEU A 422 -2.25 25.00 13.58
N GLN A 423 -2.72 24.90 14.82
CA GLN A 423 -3.47 25.99 15.46
C GLN A 423 -2.56 27.01 16.15
N PHE A 424 -1.43 26.56 16.73
CA PHE A 424 -0.55 27.44 17.52
C PHE A 424 0.78 27.78 16.81
N CYS A 425 1.27 26.88 15.94
CA CYS A 425 2.56 27.08 15.26
C CYS A 425 2.40 27.54 13.80
N ASN A 426 1.19 27.59 13.25
CA ASN A 426 0.90 27.97 11.85
C ASN A 426 1.75 27.22 10.82
N MET A 427 2.04 25.94 11.07
CA MET A 427 2.94 25.15 10.21
C MET A 427 2.32 24.65 8.92
N ASN A 428 1.04 24.96 8.66
CA ASN A 428 0.33 24.62 7.43
C ASN A 428 0.54 23.13 7.06
N ILE A 429 0.84 22.79 5.80
CA ILE A 429 1.00 21.40 5.32
C ILE A 429 2.16 20.65 6.01
N TYR A 430 3.15 21.37 6.52
CA TYR A 430 4.23 20.78 7.29
C TYR A 430 3.75 20.16 8.61
N ALA A 431 2.62 20.62 9.16
CA ALA A 431 2.04 20.03 10.36
C ALA A 431 1.69 18.55 10.13
N ILE A 432 1.07 18.20 9.01
CA ILE A 432 0.79 16.81 8.64
C ILE A 432 2.10 16.03 8.50
N LEU A 433 3.10 16.60 7.85
CA LEU A 433 4.39 15.97 7.60
C LEU A 433 5.10 15.59 8.92
N TYR A 434 5.26 16.55 9.83
CA TYR A 434 5.91 16.32 11.12
C TYR A 434 5.11 15.37 12.01
N SER A 435 3.78 15.46 11.98
CA SER A 435 2.93 14.57 12.76
C SER A 435 3.02 13.11 12.26
N ASN A 436 3.13 12.90 10.96
CA ASN A 436 3.35 11.56 10.39
C ASN A 436 4.77 11.02 10.70
N ILE A 437 5.79 11.88 10.74
CA ILE A 437 7.14 11.49 11.19
C ILE A 437 7.09 11.04 12.66
N LEU A 438 6.43 11.81 13.52
CA LEU A 438 6.24 11.47 14.93
C LEU A 438 5.47 10.16 15.10
N PHE A 439 4.39 9.96 14.35
CA PHE A 439 3.62 8.71 14.36
C PHE A 439 4.50 7.50 14.01
N GLY A 440 5.27 7.59 12.92
CA GLY A 440 6.20 6.54 12.51
C GLY A 440 7.26 6.26 13.56
N PHE A 441 7.84 7.30 14.17
CA PHE A 441 8.80 7.17 15.26
C PHE A 441 8.21 6.47 16.50
N LEU A 442 7.02 6.91 16.96
CA LEU A 442 6.33 6.30 18.10
C LEU A 442 6.00 4.82 17.83
N MET A 443 5.54 4.50 16.63
CA MET A 443 5.29 3.10 16.23
C MET A 443 6.56 2.25 16.29
N CYS A 444 7.68 2.76 15.79
CA CYS A 444 8.97 2.07 15.91
C CYS A 444 9.36 1.83 17.36
N LEU A 445 9.29 2.88 18.18
CA LEU A 445 9.67 2.83 19.59
C LEU A 445 8.82 1.82 20.36
N LEU A 446 7.50 1.93 20.26
CA LEU A 446 6.56 1.06 20.98
C LEU A 446 6.65 -0.40 20.52
N ASN A 447 6.80 -0.64 19.22
CA ASN A 447 6.98 -2.00 18.70
C ASN A 447 8.31 -2.61 19.13
N GLN A 448 9.40 -1.84 19.13
CA GLN A 448 10.71 -2.30 19.60
C GLN A 448 10.70 -2.64 21.10
N LEU A 449 10.06 -1.80 21.93
CA LEU A 449 9.86 -2.08 23.36
C LEU A 449 9.04 -3.36 23.57
N ALA A 450 8.01 -3.57 22.76
CA ALA A 450 7.21 -4.78 22.81
C ALA A 450 8.00 -6.04 22.41
N LEU A 451 8.81 -5.99 21.34
CA LEU A 451 9.67 -7.11 20.94
C LEU A 451 10.72 -7.43 22.01
N LYS A 452 11.32 -6.39 22.62
CA LYS A 452 12.25 -6.57 23.74
C LYS A 452 11.55 -7.24 24.94
N HIS A 453 10.32 -6.80 25.26
CA HIS A 453 9.55 -7.36 26.38
C HIS A 453 9.14 -8.83 26.15
N TYR A 454 8.64 -9.19 24.96
CA TYR A 454 8.11 -10.55 24.72
C TYR A 454 9.17 -11.60 24.45
N ILE A 455 10.22 -11.26 23.71
CA ILE A 455 11.22 -12.21 23.25
C ILE A 455 12.66 -11.82 23.58
N GLY A 456 12.90 -10.68 24.23
CA GLY A 456 14.23 -10.18 24.52
C GLY A 456 15.02 -9.72 23.29
N TYR A 457 14.33 -9.37 22.20
CA TYR A 457 14.97 -8.96 20.97
C TYR A 457 15.65 -7.59 21.12
N GLU A 458 16.94 -7.54 20.84
CA GLU A 458 17.71 -6.31 20.75
C GLU A 458 18.15 -6.07 19.29
N GLN A 459 17.96 -4.84 18.85
CA GLN A 459 18.26 -4.46 17.48
C GLN A 459 19.78 -4.27 17.31
N GLU A 460 20.37 -4.98 16.37
CA GLU A 460 21.75 -4.78 15.98
C GLU A 460 21.89 -3.43 15.25
N ALA A 461 22.68 -2.52 15.81
CA ALA A 461 22.75 -1.14 15.32
C ALA A 461 23.79 -0.95 14.21
N GLN A 462 24.95 -1.62 14.30
CA GLN A 462 26.09 -1.32 13.45
C GLN A 462 25.84 -1.72 11.99
N LYS A 463 25.52 -2.98 11.73
CA LYS A 463 25.29 -3.50 10.37
C LYS A 463 23.93 -3.09 9.80
N THR A 464 22.96 -2.82 10.69
CA THR A 464 21.59 -2.48 10.28
C THR A 464 21.42 -1.01 9.96
N PHE A 465 22.03 -0.11 10.74
CA PHE A 465 21.84 1.34 10.57
C PHE A 465 23.12 2.08 10.24
N VAL A 466 24.23 1.87 11.00
CA VAL A 466 25.43 2.70 10.88
C VAL A 466 26.11 2.49 9.52
N ILE A 467 26.32 1.25 9.11
CA ILE A 467 26.97 0.95 7.82
C ILE A 467 26.13 1.43 6.64
N PRO A 468 24.81 1.11 6.53
CA PRO A 468 23.98 1.66 5.47
C PRO A 468 23.89 3.19 5.48
N ALA A 469 23.89 3.82 6.66
CA ALA A 469 23.87 5.29 6.78
C ALA A 469 25.19 5.91 6.29
N ALA A 470 26.35 5.34 6.67
CA ALA A 470 27.65 5.79 6.19
C ALA A 470 27.77 5.63 4.66
N ALA A 471 27.36 4.48 4.12
CA ALA A 471 27.35 4.23 2.69
C ALA A 471 26.40 5.23 1.96
N SER A 472 25.25 5.49 2.54
CA SER A 472 24.27 6.45 1.99
C SER A 472 24.76 7.91 2.06
N ALA A 473 25.48 8.27 3.11
CA ALA A 473 26.08 9.60 3.22
C ALA A 473 27.11 9.84 2.10
N VAL A 474 28.00 8.87 1.85
CA VAL A 474 28.95 8.94 0.73
C VAL A 474 28.20 9.01 -0.60
N MET A 475 27.21 8.13 -0.79
CA MET A 475 26.34 8.16 -1.97
C MET A 475 25.70 9.54 -2.15
N GLY A 476 25.12 10.13 -1.09
CA GLY A 476 24.45 11.43 -1.16
C GLY A 476 25.38 12.56 -1.58
N VAL A 477 26.59 12.62 -1.00
CA VAL A 477 27.60 13.61 -1.36
C VAL A 477 28.02 13.48 -2.82
N VAL A 478 28.38 12.27 -3.25
CA VAL A 478 28.77 12.01 -4.65
C VAL A 478 27.64 12.36 -5.61
N THR A 479 26.43 11.92 -5.31
CA THR A 479 25.24 12.18 -6.14
C THR A 479 24.96 13.67 -6.29
N TYR A 480 25.10 14.45 -5.21
CA TYR A 480 24.91 15.89 -5.24
C TYR A 480 25.90 16.58 -6.20
N PHE A 481 27.19 16.24 -6.12
CA PHE A 481 28.20 16.83 -6.99
C PHE A 481 28.06 16.36 -8.45
N VAL A 482 27.71 15.09 -8.66
CA VAL A 482 27.47 14.55 -10.01
C VAL A 482 26.27 15.25 -10.64
N TYR A 483 25.17 15.41 -9.92
CA TYR A 483 24.01 16.14 -10.42
C TYR A 483 24.36 17.59 -10.77
N LYS A 484 25.03 18.31 -9.86
CA LYS A 484 25.46 19.70 -10.07
C LYS A 484 26.40 19.83 -11.28
N GLY A 485 27.38 18.93 -11.41
CA GLY A 485 28.33 18.92 -12.50
C GLY A 485 27.67 18.66 -13.86
N ILE A 486 26.82 17.64 -13.95
CA ILE A 486 26.11 17.31 -15.19
C ILE A 486 25.13 18.44 -15.56
N TYR A 487 24.39 18.96 -14.59
CA TYR A 487 23.45 20.05 -14.81
C TYR A 487 24.14 21.33 -15.25
N PHE A 488 25.34 21.65 -14.70
CA PHE A 488 26.13 22.80 -15.10
C PHE A 488 26.59 22.71 -16.55
N VAL A 489 26.93 21.51 -17.04
CA VAL A 489 27.42 21.30 -18.41
C VAL A 489 26.27 21.22 -19.41
N LEU A 490 25.24 20.45 -19.11
CA LEU A 490 24.18 20.12 -20.07
C LEU A 490 22.94 21.02 -19.95
N HIS A 491 22.71 21.66 -18.81
CA HIS A 491 21.52 22.46 -18.51
C HIS A 491 20.19 21.70 -18.72
N VAL A 492 20.23 20.36 -18.70
CA VAL A 492 19.07 19.48 -18.89
C VAL A 492 18.82 18.67 -17.60
N ASN A 493 17.79 19.04 -16.84
CA ASN A 493 17.46 18.40 -15.55
C ASN A 493 17.21 16.90 -15.70
N ALA A 494 16.52 16.46 -16.76
CA ALA A 494 16.18 15.04 -16.95
C ALA A 494 17.43 14.16 -17.07
N VAL A 495 18.41 14.57 -17.87
CA VAL A 495 19.66 13.82 -18.06
C VAL A 495 20.48 13.82 -16.77
N ALA A 496 20.62 14.99 -16.14
CA ALA A 496 21.37 15.14 -14.90
C ALA A 496 20.77 14.25 -13.79
N THR A 497 19.45 14.25 -13.63
CA THR A 497 18.75 13.46 -12.61
C THR A 497 18.88 11.95 -12.86
N LEU A 498 18.61 11.49 -14.08
CA LEU A 498 18.66 10.06 -14.40
C LEU A 498 20.08 9.47 -14.28
N LEU A 499 21.08 10.17 -14.78
CA LEU A 499 22.48 9.74 -14.63
C LEU A 499 22.93 9.76 -13.17
N SER A 500 22.51 10.76 -12.39
CA SER A 500 22.82 10.83 -10.96
C SER A 500 22.18 9.71 -10.17
N ILE A 501 20.96 9.26 -10.52
CA ILE A 501 20.32 8.08 -9.89
C ILE A 501 21.14 6.82 -10.17
N VAL A 502 21.60 6.62 -11.41
CA VAL A 502 22.44 5.45 -11.75
C VAL A 502 23.75 5.48 -10.96
N VAL A 503 24.42 6.63 -10.90
CA VAL A 503 25.66 6.80 -10.11
C VAL A 503 25.39 6.56 -8.63
N ALA A 504 24.27 7.06 -8.08
CA ALA A 504 23.89 6.84 -6.69
C ALA A 504 23.79 5.36 -6.35
N VAL A 505 23.10 4.58 -7.18
CA VAL A 505 22.94 3.13 -6.98
C VAL A 505 24.29 2.42 -7.01
N CYS A 506 25.17 2.75 -7.97
CA CYS A 506 26.49 2.16 -8.10
C CYS A 506 27.37 2.51 -6.89
N VAL A 507 27.44 3.78 -6.50
CA VAL A 507 28.25 4.23 -5.37
C VAL A 507 27.79 3.59 -4.07
N TYR A 508 26.48 3.58 -3.83
CA TYR A 508 25.92 2.94 -2.64
C TYR A 508 26.28 1.45 -2.57
N ALA A 509 26.08 0.71 -3.67
CA ALA A 509 26.39 -0.72 -3.71
C ALA A 509 27.88 -0.99 -3.43
N VAL A 510 28.77 -0.22 -4.06
CA VAL A 510 30.24 -0.39 -3.86
C VAL A 510 30.65 -0.06 -2.43
N VAL A 511 30.17 1.06 -1.87
CA VAL A 511 30.55 1.47 -0.52
C VAL A 511 29.97 0.53 0.52
N LEU A 512 28.71 0.08 0.36
CA LEU A 512 28.06 -0.88 1.26
C LEU A 512 28.85 -2.21 1.33
N LEU A 513 29.30 -2.71 0.19
CA LEU A 513 30.10 -3.94 0.11
C LEU A 513 31.47 -3.75 0.74
N LYS A 514 32.16 -2.65 0.46
CA LYS A 514 33.48 -2.35 1.06
C LYS A 514 33.43 -2.19 2.58
N LEU A 515 32.30 -1.71 3.11
CA LEU A 515 32.07 -1.61 4.55
C LEU A 515 31.55 -2.92 5.17
N HIS A 516 31.54 -4.01 4.40
CA HIS A 516 31.02 -5.33 4.83
C HIS A 516 29.58 -5.27 5.35
N GLY A 517 28.76 -4.40 4.76
CA GLY A 517 27.34 -4.25 5.09
C GLY A 517 26.50 -5.49 4.69
N LEU A 518 26.95 -6.26 3.71
CA LEU A 518 26.39 -7.54 3.30
C LEU A 518 27.46 -8.63 3.37
N THR A 519 27.12 -9.80 3.91
CA THR A 519 27.98 -10.98 3.92
C THR A 519 27.79 -11.79 2.64
N GLU A 520 28.79 -12.65 2.31
CA GLU A 520 28.65 -13.55 1.16
C GLU A 520 27.44 -14.50 1.31
N GLU A 521 27.18 -14.98 2.51
CA GLU A 521 26.05 -15.86 2.81
C GLU A 521 24.71 -15.17 2.53
N GLU A 522 24.58 -13.90 2.93
CA GLU A 522 23.39 -13.09 2.63
C GLU A 522 23.24 -12.85 1.13
N LEU A 523 24.34 -12.65 0.40
CA LEU A 523 24.32 -12.49 -1.05
C LEU A 523 23.89 -13.78 -1.78
N TYR A 524 24.22 -14.96 -1.23
CA TYR A 524 23.75 -16.24 -1.79
C TYR A 524 22.23 -16.38 -1.69
N ALA A 525 21.57 -15.76 -0.71
CA ALA A 525 20.11 -15.79 -0.54
C ALA A 525 19.37 -14.99 -1.62
N PHE A 526 20.05 -14.10 -2.35
CA PHE A 526 19.44 -13.34 -3.45
C PHE A 526 19.21 -14.19 -4.71
N PRO A 527 18.17 -13.90 -5.50
CA PRO A 527 18.01 -14.51 -6.81
C PRO A 527 19.26 -14.29 -7.66
N LYS A 528 19.86 -15.38 -8.16
CA LYS A 528 21.15 -15.38 -8.88
C LYS A 528 22.35 -14.93 -8.02
N GLY A 529 22.33 -15.13 -6.70
CA GLY A 529 23.39 -14.75 -5.77
C GLY A 529 24.76 -15.28 -6.18
N THR A 530 24.86 -16.53 -6.65
CA THR A 530 26.10 -17.12 -7.19
C THR A 530 26.71 -16.32 -8.35
N MET A 531 25.85 -15.76 -9.21
CA MET A 531 26.28 -14.93 -10.33
C MET A 531 26.77 -13.56 -9.84
N ILE A 532 26.03 -12.96 -8.90
CA ILE A 532 26.39 -11.69 -8.27
C ILE A 532 27.76 -11.81 -7.59
N ILE A 533 27.97 -12.82 -6.75
CA ILE A 533 29.24 -13.05 -6.04
C ILE A 533 30.41 -13.25 -7.02
N ARG A 534 30.20 -14.00 -8.11
CA ARG A 534 31.21 -14.18 -9.14
C ARG A 534 31.66 -12.86 -9.77
N TYR A 535 30.72 -11.96 -10.07
CA TYR A 535 31.05 -10.62 -10.60
C TYR A 535 31.75 -9.77 -9.54
N LEU A 536 31.25 -9.76 -8.29
CA LEU A 536 31.83 -8.96 -7.21
C LEU A 536 33.28 -9.38 -6.89
N ARG A 537 33.59 -10.68 -6.85
CA ARG A 537 34.96 -11.19 -6.71
C ARG A 537 35.87 -10.78 -7.89
N ARG A 538 35.32 -10.74 -9.12
CA ARG A 538 36.09 -10.30 -10.30
C ARG A 538 36.49 -8.83 -10.23
N PHE A 539 35.70 -8.01 -9.52
CA PHE A 539 35.98 -6.57 -9.32
C PHE A 539 36.64 -6.25 -7.97
N HIS A 540 37.11 -7.27 -7.24
CA HIS A 540 37.74 -7.12 -5.90
C HIS A 540 36.86 -6.32 -4.92
N LEU A 541 35.55 -6.55 -4.95
CA LEU A 541 34.58 -5.91 -4.06
C LEU A 541 34.13 -6.84 -2.91
N LEU A 542 34.52 -8.12 -2.96
CA LEU A 542 34.40 -9.16 -1.96
C LEU A 542 35.73 -9.83 -1.77
#